data_545956e4baf36582a35737213a7e6916
#
_entry.id   545956e4baf36582a35737213a7e6916
#
_cell.length_a   1.000
_cell.length_b   1.000
_cell.length_c   1.000
_cell.angle_alpha   90.00
_cell.angle_beta   90.00
_cell.angle_gamma   90.00
#
_symmetry.space_group_name_H-M   'P 1'
#
loop_
_entity.id
_entity.type
_entity.pdbx_description
1 polymer ?
#
loop_
_entity_poly.entity_id
_entity_poly.type
_entity_poly.pdbx_seq_one_letter_code
_entity_poly.pdbx_strand_id
1 'polypeptide(L)'
;MKVLTLRLGQFTLVALCLTVVFRYVLNLCIGMNSVIGSLLCSVVYFGLMFLTGWYFGSKDVAENEIHDIGFRYHFVTYILCIGLGYVTHYIGWHCESLKSVTITAISWGIGLFIHFIFFLFEQKKTIKGYARDEIFQ
;
A
#
# COMPACT_ATOMS: atom_id res chain seq x y z
N MET A 1 -16.77 13.47 1.74
CA MET A 1 -15.35 13.07 1.83
C MET A 1 -14.88 12.60 0.46
N LYS A 2 -13.87 13.24 -0.15
CA LYS A 2 -13.33 12.80 -1.46
C LYS A 2 -12.47 11.55 -1.21
N VAL A 3 -13.00 10.37 -1.50
CA VAL A 3 -12.28 9.09 -1.33
C VAL A 3 -11.15 8.95 -2.35
N LEU A 4 -11.37 9.43 -3.57
CA LEU A 4 -10.39 9.42 -4.67
C LEU A 4 -9.85 10.83 -4.90
N THR A 5 -8.55 11.01 -4.68
CA THR A 5 -7.84 12.25 -4.94
C THR A 5 -6.91 12.09 -6.14
N LEU A 6 -6.54 13.19 -6.79
CA LEU A 6 -5.55 13.17 -7.87
C LEU A 6 -4.21 12.60 -7.37
N ARG A 7 -3.83 12.92 -6.13
CA ARG A 7 -2.58 12.44 -5.51
C ARG A 7 -2.57 10.92 -5.31
N LEU A 8 -3.70 10.37 -4.87
CA LEU A 8 -3.86 8.92 -4.75
C LEU A 8 -3.77 8.24 -6.13
N GLY A 9 -4.35 8.84 -7.17
CA GLY A 9 -4.23 8.33 -8.55
C GLY A 9 -2.79 8.35 -9.06
N GLN A 10 -2.05 9.43 -8.84
CA GLN A 10 -0.62 9.53 -9.19
C GLN A 10 0.21 8.50 -8.42
N PHE A 11 -0.02 8.36 -7.11
CA PHE A 11 0.61 7.32 -6.30
C PHE A 11 0.33 5.92 -6.86
N THR A 12 -0.92 5.61 -7.22
CA THR A 12 -1.32 4.31 -7.77
C THR A 12 -0.52 3.97 -9.02
N LEU A 13 -0.32 4.92 -9.94
CA LEU A 13 0.47 4.71 -11.15
C LEU A 13 1.95 4.44 -10.83
N VAL A 14 2.54 5.23 -9.94
CA VAL A 14 3.94 5.04 -9.53
C VAL A 14 4.11 3.70 -8.80
N ALA A 15 3.21 3.37 -7.87
CA ALA A 15 3.22 2.11 -7.14
C ALA A 15 3.04 0.90 -8.07
N LEU A 16 2.19 1.01 -9.09
CA LEU A 16 2.03 -0.03 -10.11
C LEU A 16 3.34 -0.28 -10.86
N CYS A 17 3.99 0.78 -11.37
CA CYS A 17 5.27 0.67 -12.06
C CYS A 17 6.36 0.05 -11.17
N LEU A 18 6.48 0.52 -9.93
CA LEU A 18 7.44 -0.02 -8.97
C LEU A 18 7.18 -1.50 -8.66
N THR A 19 5.92 -1.89 -8.51
CA THR A 19 5.55 -3.29 -8.21
C THR A 19 5.85 -4.21 -9.40
N VAL A 20 5.59 -3.76 -10.64
CA VAL A 20 5.93 -4.55 -11.84
C VAL A 20 7.44 -4.74 -11.95
N VAL A 21 8.23 -3.67 -11.77
CA VAL A 21 9.70 -3.75 -11.79
C VAL A 21 10.21 -4.67 -10.68
N PHE A 22 9.68 -4.51 -9.46
CA PHE A 22 10.02 -5.38 -8.33
C PHE A 22 9.76 -6.86 -8.64
N ARG A 23 8.57 -7.18 -9.16
CA ARG A 23 8.20 -8.54 -9.54
C ARG A 23 9.14 -9.12 -10.59
N TYR A 24 9.53 -8.32 -11.58
CA TYR A 24 10.48 -8.74 -12.60
C TYR A 24 11.86 -9.06 -11.99
N VAL A 25 12.42 -8.15 -11.20
CA VAL A 25 13.73 -8.33 -10.57
C VAL A 25 13.71 -9.48 -9.57
N LEU A 26 12.66 -9.61 -8.77
CA LEU A 26 12.48 -10.71 -7.82
C LEU A 26 12.46 -12.06 -8.54
N ASN A 27 11.74 -12.15 -9.67
CA ASN A 27 11.68 -13.34 -10.51
C ASN A 27 13.08 -13.75 -11.02
N LEU A 28 13.90 -12.79 -11.47
CA LEU A 28 15.29 -13.05 -11.86
C LEU A 28 16.14 -13.55 -10.68
N CYS A 29 16.04 -12.91 -9.51
CA CYS A 29 16.79 -13.31 -8.33
C CYS A 29 16.44 -14.73 -7.86
N ILE A 30 15.16 -15.11 -7.89
CA ILE A 30 14.69 -16.45 -7.53
C ILE A 30 15.17 -17.46 -8.57
N GLY A 31 15.09 -17.15 -9.86
CA GLY A 31 15.59 -18.00 -10.93
C GLY A 31 17.10 -18.27 -10.84
N MET A 32 17.86 -17.32 -10.30
CA MET A 32 19.30 -17.49 -10.03
C MET A 32 19.59 -18.12 -8.66
N ASN A 33 18.58 -18.53 -7.89
CA ASN A 33 18.69 -19.02 -6.50
C ASN A 33 19.44 -18.04 -5.56
N SER A 34 19.36 -16.74 -5.83
CA SER A 34 20.03 -15.70 -5.05
C SER A 34 19.15 -15.21 -3.89
N VAL A 35 19.31 -15.78 -2.71
CA VAL A 35 18.60 -15.35 -1.50
C VAL A 35 18.96 -13.91 -1.13
N ILE A 36 20.24 -13.55 -1.22
CA ILE A 36 20.72 -12.19 -0.92
C ILE A 36 20.13 -11.19 -1.91
N GLY A 37 20.10 -11.51 -3.20
CA GLY A 37 19.49 -10.67 -4.24
C GLY A 37 18.01 -10.44 -3.98
N SER A 38 17.26 -11.49 -3.64
CA SER A 38 15.85 -11.41 -3.30
C SER A 38 15.59 -10.53 -2.06
N LEU A 39 16.43 -10.65 -1.03
CA LEU A 39 16.34 -9.84 0.19
C LEU A 39 16.61 -8.37 -0.10
N LEU A 40 17.70 -8.06 -0.81
CA LEU A 40 18.06 -6.70 -1.19
C LEU A 40 16.99 -6.04 -2.05
N CYS A 41 16.47 -6.75 -3.05
CA CYS A 41 15.37 -6.29 -3.89
C CYS A 41 14.14 -5.92 -3.04
N SER A 42 13.79 -6.77 -2.07
CA SER A 42 12.65 -6.53 -1.17
C SER A 42 12.85 -5.31 -0.27
N VAL A 43 14.05 -5.12 0.28
CA VAL A 43 14.39 -3.95 1.12
C VAL A 43 14.34 -2.66 0.30
N VAL A 44 14.91 -2.65 -0.91
CA VAL A 44 14.87 -1.49 -1.82
C VAL A 44 13.43 -1.17 -2.21
N TYR A 45 12.66 -2.16 -2.59
CA TYR A 45 11.24 -1.97 -2.93
C TYR A 45 10.44 -1.39 -1.76
N PHE A 46 10.62 -1.93 -0.55
CA PHE A 46 9.98 -1.40 0.65
C PHE A 46 10.34 0.08 0.88
N GLY A 47 11.62 0.43 0.79
CA GLY A 47 12.09 1.82 0.93
C GLY A 47 11.47 2.76 -0.10
N LEU A 48 11.44 2.37 -1.38
CA LEU A 48 10.83 3.15 -2.46
C LEU A 48 9.32 3.32 -2.26
N MET A 49 8.61 2.27 -1.87
CA MET A 49 7.17 2.34 -1.59
C MET A 49 6.87 3.22 -0.38
N PHE A 50 7.70 3.15 0.68
CA PHE A 50 7.57 4.03 1.84
C PHE A 50 7.77 5.50 1.46
N LEU A 51 8.83 5.82 0.73
CA LEU A 51 9.13 7.20 0.30
C LEU A 51 8.04 7.76 -0.62
N THR A 52 7.56 6.98 -1.57
CA THR A 52 6.46 7.41 -2.46
C THR A 52 5.15 7.60 -1.70
N GLY A 53 4.81 6.70 -0.79
CA GLY A 53 3.64 6.82 0.08
C GLY A 53 3.71 8.06 0.97
N TRP A 54 4.87 8.31 1.57
CA TRP A 54 5.12 9.51 2.36
C TRP A 54 4.96 10.79 1.54
N TYR A 55 5.60 10.86 0.36
CA TYR A 55 5.56 12.04 -0.50
C TYR A 55 4.13 12.38 -0.96
N PHE A 56 3.41 11.41 -1.52
CA PHE A 56 2.05 11.64 -2.01
C PHE A 56 1.06 11.82 -0.87
N GLY A 57 1.20 11.07 0.23
CA GLY A 57 0.35 11.18 1.40
C GLY A 57 0.46 12.54 2.08
N SER A 58 1.67 13.06 2.26
CA SER A 58 1.89 14.40 2.85
C SER A 58 1.25 15.50 2.00
N LYS A 59 1.36 15.40 0.66
CA LYS A 59 0.72 16.35 -0.24
C LYS A 59 -0.81 16.25 -0.23
N ASP A 60 -1.34 15.04 -0.13
CA ASP A 60 -2.77 14.80 -0.09
C ASP A 60 -3.40 15.39 1.19
N VAL A 61 -2.73 15.25 2.33
CA VAL A 61 -3.13 15.91 3.59
C VAL A 61 -3.12 17.43 3.43
N ALA A 62 -2.05 18.00 2.86
CA ALA A 62 -1.92 19.45 2.71
C ALA A 62 -2.93 20.07 1.73
N GLU A 63 -3.27 19.36 0.64
CA GLU A 63 -4.15 19.88 -0.41
C GLU A 63 -5.64 19.57 -0.19
N ASN A 64 -5.96 18.48 0.47
CA ASN A 64 -7.34 17.97 0.61
C ASN A 64 -7.82 17.85 2.06
N GLU A 65 -7.00 18.24 3.04
CA GLU A 65 -7.33 18.17 4.49
C GLU A 65 -7.79 16.77 4.94
N ILE A 66 -7.24 15.71 4.31
CA ILE A 66 -7.65 14.34 4.57
C ILE A 66 -6.76 13.72 5.63
N HIS A 67 -7.33 13.46 6.81
CA HIS A 67 -6.66 12.86 7.96
C HIS A 67 -7.06 11.38 8.09
N ASP A 68 -6.60 10.53 7.16
CA ASP A 68 -6.90 9.10 7.15
C ASP A 68 -5.71 8.23 7.60
N ILE A 69 -4.70 8.86 8.25
CA ILE A 69 -3.46 8.19 8.69
C ILE A 69 -2.83 7.29 7.62
N GLY A 70 -3.02 7.63 6.34
CA GLY A 70 -2.47 6.91 5.19
C GLY A 70 -3.16 5.58 4.86
N PHE A 71 -4.31 5.27 5.46
CA PHE A 71 -5.03 4.00 5.23
C PHE A 71 -5.31 3.75 3.75
N ARG A 72 -5.74 4.77 2.98
CA ARG A 72 -6.02 4.64 1.53
C ARG A 72 -4.78 4.22 0.74
N TYR A 73 -3.61 4.77 1.08
CA TYR A 73 -2.33 4.44 0.45
C TYR A 73 -1.92 2.99 0.74
N HIS A 74 -2.05 2.55 2.00
CA HIS A 74 -1.81 1.15 2.38
C HIS A 74 -2.76 0.18 1.70
N PHE A 75 -4.04 0.54 1.59
CA PHE A 75 -5.04 -0.26 0.91
C PHE A 75 -4.73 -0.43 -0.58
N VAL A 76 -4.40 0.67 -1.29
CA VAL A 76 -3.99 0.62 -2.70
C VAL A 76 -2.74 -0.22 -2.89
N THR A 77 -1.73 -0.03 -2.04
CA THR A 77 -0.50 -0.83 -2.08
C THR A 77 -0.78 -2.32 -1.92
N TYR A 78 -1.64 -2.69 -0.96
CA TYR A 78 -2.05 -4.07 -0.75
C TYR A 78 -2.71 -4.67 -1.99
N ILE A 79 -3.71 -3.98 -2.57
CA ILE A 79 -4.40 -4.44 -3.78
C ILE A 79 -3.43 -4.63 -4.95
N LEU A 80 -2.52 -3.68 -5.17
CA LEU A 80 -1.53 -3.76 -6.25
C LEU A 80 -0.55 -4.92 -6.04
N CYS A 81 0.05 -5.03 -4.87
CA CYS A 81 1.07 -6.05 -4.60
C CYS A 81 0.49 -7.46 -4.65
N ILE A 82 -0.64 -7.67 -3.99
CA ILE A 82 -1.28 -8.99 -3.93
C ILE A 82 -1.96 -9.32 -5.26
N GLY A 83 -2.67 -8.36 -5.85
CA GLY A 83 -3.33 -8.54 -7.15
C GLY A 83 -2.32 -8.91 -8.24
N LEU A 84 -1.20 -8.17 -8.37
CA LEU A 84 -0.13 -8.51 -9.31
C LEU A 84 0.54 -9.85 -8.96
N GLY A 85 0.65 -10.20 -7.67
CA GLY A 85 1.13 -11.51 -7.25
C GLY A 85 0.31 -12.66 -7.84
N TYR A 86 -1.00 -12.59 -7.72
CA TYR A 86 -1.91 -13.57 -8.33
C TYR A 86 -1.88 -13.52 -9.86
N VAL A 87 -1.94 -12.32 -10.46
CA VAL A 87 -1.91 -12.16 -11.92
C VAL A 87 -0.65 -12.78 -12.50
N THR A 88 0.54 -12.46 -11.99
CA THR A 88 1.81 -13.03 -12.48
C THR A 88 1.87 -14.54 -12.30
N HIS A 89 1.29 -15.08 -11.24
CA HIS A 89 1.17 -16.52 -11.05
C HIS A 89 0.31 -17.17 -12.14
N TYR A 90 -0.88 -16.63 -12.41
CA TYR A 90 -1.81 -17.23 -13.41
C TYR A 90 -1.36 -17.11 -14.86
N ILE A 91 -0.61 -16.05 -15.21
CA ILE A 91 -0.03 -15.93 -16.57
C ILE A 91 1.25 -16.75 -16.77
N GLY A 92 1.65 -17.55 -15.78
CA GLY A 92 2.83 -18.43 -15.89
C GLY A 92 4.17 -17.71 -15.69
N TRP A 93 4.15 -16.44 -15.30
CA TRP A 93 5.34 -15.66 -14.95
C TRP A 93 5.60 -15.75 -13.45
N HIS A 94 5.86 -16.98 -12.97
CA HIS A 94 5.90 -17.29 -11.55
C HIS A 94 7.18 -18.05 -11.16
N CYS A 95 7.96 -17.47 -10.26
CA CYS A 95 8.93 -18.19 -9.45
C CYS A 95 8.43 -18.39 -8.02
N GLU A 96 7.40 -17.65 -7.60
CA GLU A 96 6.80 -17.79 -6.29
C GLU A 96 5.67 -18.84 -6.31
N SER A 97 5.59 -19.64 -5.26
CA SER A 97 4.47 -20.57 -5.09
C SER A 97 3.17 -19.83 -4.75
N LEU A 98 2.03 -20.33 -5.23
CA LEU A 98 0.71 -19.79 -4.87
C LEU A 98 0.51 -19.74 -3.35
N LYS A 99 1.06 -20.72 -2.62
CA LYS A 99 1.05 -20.76 -1.15
C LYS A 99 1.77 -19.55 -0.56
N SER A 100 2.93 -19.15 -1.10
CA SER A 100 3.68 -17.97 -0.65
C SER A 100 2.88 -16.70 -0.83
N VAL A 101 2.30 -16.48 -2.02
CA VAL A 101 1.45 -15.33 -2.31
C VAL A 101 0.24 -15.26 -1.37
N THR A 102 -0.41 -16.41 -1.11
CA THR A 102 -1.57 -16.49 -0.22
C THR A 102 -1.20 -16.20 1.24
N ILE A 103 -0.10 -16.74 1.75
CA ILE A 103 0.38 -16.45 3.11
C ILE A 103 0.69 -14.96 3.26
N THR A 104 1.36 -14.36 2.27
CA THR A 104 1.66 -12.92 2.25
C THR A 104 0.36 -12.11 2.26
N ALA A 105 -0.64 -12.49 1.44
CA ALA A 105 -1.94 -11.83 1.39
C ALA A 105 -2.66 -11.86 2.75
N ILE A 106 -2.69 -13.01 3.42
CA ILE A 106 -3.33 -13.16 4.74
C ILE A 106 -2.59 -12.33 5.79
N SER A 107 -1.26 -12.48 5.87
CA SER A 107 -0.45 -11.79 6.88
C SER A 107 -0.54 -10.26 6.75
N TRP A 108 -0.43 -9.75 5.53
CA TRP A 108 -0.57 -8.32 5.26
C TRP A 108 -2.01 -7.84 5.44
N GLY A 109 -3.00 -8.67 5.03
CA GLY A 109 -4.43 -8.39 5.22
C GLY A 109 -4.80 -8.20 6.70
N ILE A 110 -4.23 -8.99 7.63
CA ILE A 110 -4.41 -8.82 9.07
C ILE A 110 -3.87 -7.45 9.52
N GLY A 111 -2.66 -7.07 9.08
CA GLY A 111 -2.08 -5.76 9.38
C GLY A 111 -2.93 -4.61 8.85
N LEU A 112 -3.44 -4.73 7.63
CA LEU A 112 -4.33 -3.76 7.01
C LEU A 112 -5.66 -3.65 7.75
N PHE A 113 -6.21 -4.76 8.24
CA PHE A 113 -7.43 -4.78 9.05
C PHE A 113 -7.25 -4.06 10.39
N ILE A 114 -6.12 -4.28 11.06
CA ILE A 114 -5.78 -3.54 12.29
C ILE A 114 -5.67 -2.04 12.00
N HIS A 115 -4.99 -1.66 10.91
CA HIS A 115 -4.89 -0.26 10.48
C HIS A 115 -6.28 0.35 10.19
N PHE A 116 -7.18 -0.41 9.58
CA PHE A 116 -8.57 0.00 9.34
C PHE A 116 -9.33 0.30 10.65
N ILE A 117 -9.13 -0.52 11.69
CA ILE A 117 -9.73 -0.27 13.01
C ILE A 117 -9.23 1.08 13.57
N PHE A 118 -7.92 1.35 13.52
CA PHE A 118 -7.37 2.65 13.96
C PHE A 118 -7.93 3.82 13.16
N PHE A 119 -8.04 3.67 11.84
CA PHE A 119 -8.67 4.66 10.97
C PHE A 119 -10.11 4.99 11.41
N LEU A 120 -10.92 3.99 11.74
CA LEU A 120 -12.29 4.20 12.24
C LEU A 120 -12.32 4.93 13.58
N PHE A 121 -11.38 4.65 14.48
CA PHE A 121 -11.28 5.37 15.76
C PHE A 121 -10.92 6.86 15.57
N GLU A 122 -9.98 7.17 14.68
CA GLU A 122 -9.60 8.54 14.38
C GLU A 122 -10.75 9.31 13.73
N GLN A 123 -11.49 8.72 12.79
CA GLN A 123 -12.68 9.36 12.22
C GLN A 123 -13.72 9.71 13.28
N LYS A 124 -13.98 8.82 14.25
CA LYS A 124 -14.93 9.11 15.34
C LYS A 124 -14.50 10.27 16.22
N LYS A 125 -13.19 10.45 16.46
CA LYS A 125 -12.67 11.57 17.24
C LYS A 125 -12.85 12.90 16.50
N THR A 126 -12.57 12.94 15.21
CA THR A 126 -12.70 14.12 14.35
C THR A 126 -14.15 14.60 14.31
N ILE A 127 -15.12 13.69 14.13
CA ILE A 127 -16.56 14.03 14.11
C ILE A 127 -17.01 14.60 15.48
N LYS A 128 -16.53 14.05 16.59
CA LYS A 128 -16.88 14.57 17.93
C LYS A 128 -16.26 15.94 18.22
N GLY A 129 -15.10 16.26 17.64
CA GLY A 129 -14.47 17.59 17.76
C GLY A 129 -15.25 18.68 17.04
N TYR A 130 -15.68 18.45 15.81
CA TYR A 130 -16.45 19.42 15.02
C TYR A 130 -17.82 19.76 15.62
N ALA A 131 -18.51 18.80 16.20
CA ALA A 131 -19.83 19.02 16.78
C ALA A 131 -19.80 19.87 18.07
N ARG A 132 -18.64 20.11 18.68
CA ARG A 132 -18.53 20.84 19.95
C ARG A 132 -18.19 22.32 19.77
N ASP A 133 -17.44 22.64 18.71
CA ASP A 133 -16.97 24.02 18.48
C ASP A 133 -17.95 24.87 17.64
N GLU A 134 -18.82 24.24 16.84
CA GLU A 134 -19.86 24.94 16.06
C GLU A 134 -21.12 25.30 16.85
N ILE A 135 -21.31 24.76 18.06
CA ILE A 135 -22.52 25.00 18.87
C ILE A 135 -22.40 26.30 19.72
N PHE A 136 -21.20 26.90 19.80
CA PHE A 136 -20.94 28.06 20.66
C PHE A 136 -20.49 29.32 19.91
N GLN A 137 -20.74 29.41 18.60
CA GLN A 137 -20.72 30.65 17.84
C GLN A 137 -22.14 31.03 17.37
#